data_ed789e50880d060a8b0a1e60cdc92e62
#
_entry.id   ed789e50880d060a8b0a1e60cdc92e62
#
_cell.length_a   1.000
_cell.length_b   1.000
_cell.length_c   1.000
_cell.angle_alpha   90.00
_cell.angle_beta   90.00
_cell.angle_gamma   90.00
#
_symmetry.space_group_name_H-M   'P 1'
#
loop_
_entity.id
_entity.type
_entity.pdbx_description
1 polymer ?
#
loop_
_entity_poly.entity_id
_entity_poly.type
_entity_poly.pdbx_seq_one_letter_code
_entity_poly.pdbx_strand_id
1 'polypeptide(L)'
;MSNVVEQYVEIDAPISKVFAYVDDFSTTKDWMYGLSKIDPVTDQLRGVGAEYDGVMKVGVALKSRIHCTGWEQDRLIEMTSVKGIKNTQRWTFTDLGEERTRVDAWIEYTLPGGPAGKAIEKAVQPVVEIAIRHTKASLARNIEAL
;
A
#
# COMPACT_ATOMS: atom_id res chain seq x y z
N MET A 1 -4.17 15.75 12.35
CA MET A 1 -4.74 16.00 11.01
C MET A 1 -4.47 14.82 10.11
N SER A 2 -5.50 14.43 9.35
CA SER A 2 -5.37 13.37 8.36
C SER A 2 -4.79 13.90 7.07
N ASN A 3 -4.00 13.07 6.39
CA ASN A 3 -3.50 13.33 5.06
C ASN A 3 -4.04 12.24 4.14
N VAL A 4 -4.45 12.62 2.94
CA VAL A 4 -4.99 11.68 1.95
C VAL A 4 -4.12 11.70 0.71
N VAL A 5 -3.74 10.52 0.24
CA VAL A 5 -3.06 10.31 -1.03
C VAL A 5 -3.99 9.50 -1.93
N GLU A 6 -4.31 10.06 -3.11
CA GLU A 6 -5.10 9.36 -4.12
C GLU A 6 -4.29 9.30 -5.40
N GLN A 7 -4.04 8.09 -5.88
CA GLN A 7 -3.24 7.87 -7.09
C GLN A 7 -3.81 6.70 -7.87
N TYR A 8 -3.50 6.64 -9.15
CA TYR A 8 -3.81 5.47 -9.96
C TYR A 8 -2.66 5.14 -10.89
N VAL A 9 -2.65 3.91 -11.35
CA VAL A 9 -1.72 3.44 -12.38
C VAL A 9 -2.47 2.47 -13.29
N GLU A 10 -2.18 2.54 -14.60
CA GLU A 10 -2.69 1.58 -15.57
C GLU A 10 -1.57 0.60 -15.91
N ILE A 11 -1.91 -0.67 -15.93
CA ILE A 11 -0.94 -1.76 -16.08
C ILE A 11 -1.36 -2.63 -17.26
N ASP A 12 -0.43 -2.95 -18.13
CA ASP A 12 -0.65 -3.81 -19.31
C ASP A 12 -0.59 -5.29 -18.87
N ALA A 13 -1.62 -5.72 -18.14
CA ALA A 13 -1.78 -7.09 -17.68
C ALA A 13 -3.24 -7.31 -17.29
N PRO A 14 -3.74 -8.56 -17.37
CA PRO A 14 -5.12 -8.85 -17.00
C PRO A 14 -5.35 -8.71 -15.49
N ILE A 15 -6.57 -8.39 -15.12
CA ILE A 15 -6.92 -8.06 -13.72
C ILE A 15 -6.59 -9.18 -12.74
N SER A 16 -6.77 -10.44 -13.13
CA SER A 16 -6.45 -11.57 -12.25
C SER A 16 -4.98 -11.63 -11.90
N LYS A 17 -4.12 -11.29 -12.85
CA LYS A 17 -2.66 -11.27 -12.66
C LYS A 17 -2.24 -10.09 -11.79
N VAL A 18 -2.81 -8.93 -12.04
CA VAL A 18 -2.54 -7.70 -11.26
C VAL A 18 -2.98 -7.90 -9.82
N PHE A 19 -4.20 -8.39 -9.62
CA PHE A 19 -4.74 -8.60 -8.28
C PHE A 19 -3.92 -9.62 -7.50
N ALA A 20 -3.60 -10.76 -8.11
CA ALA A 20 -2.83 -11.82 -7.46
C ALA A 20 -1.45 -11.32 -7.00
N TYR A 21 -0.82 -10.47 -7.80
CA TYR A 21 0.48 -9.90 -7.44
C TYR A 21 0.39 -8.97 -6.23
N VAL A 22 -0.56 -8.03 -6.24
CA VAL A 22 -0.74 -7.07 -5.14
C VAL A 22 -1.22 -7.78 -3.87
N ASP A 23 -2.08 -8.79 -4.01
CA ASP A 23 -2.65 -9.54 -2.89
C ASP A 23 -1.61 -10.41 -2.17
N ASP A 24 -0.52 -10.75 -2.83
CA ASP A 24 0.56 -11.52 -2.24
C ASP A 24 1.49 -10.58 -1.45
N PHE A 25 1.39 -10.63 -0.10
CA PHE A 25 2.19 -9.74 0.76
C PHE A 25 3.70 -9.86 0.53
N SER A 26 4.16 -11.02 0.09
CA SER A 26 5.60 -11.25 -0.14
C SER A 26 6.15 -10.40 -1.29
N THR A 27 5.30 -9.90 -2.17
CA THR A 27 5.72 -9.03 -3.28
C THR A 27 5.82 -7.57 -2.86
N THR A 28 5.17 -7.18 -1.75
CA THR A 28 4.97 -5.76 -1.41
C THR A 28 6.28 -4.98 -1.30
N LYS A 29 7.32 -5.60 -0.75
CA LYS A 29 8.63 -4.95 -0.64
C LYS A 29 9.29 -4.67 -2.00
N ASP A 30 8.88 -5.38 -3.02
CA ASP A 30 9.48 -5.26 -4.35
C ASP A 30 8.92 -4.07 -5.13
N TRP A 31 7.78 -3.53 -4.72
CA TRP A 31 7.16 -2.44 -5.45
C TRP A 31 6.77 -1.23 -4.59
N MET A 32 6.54 -1.39 -3.29
CA MET A 32 6.16 -0.26 -2.43
C MET A 32 7.41 0.45 -1.91
N TYR A 33 7.64 1.65 -2.41
CA TYR A 33 8.80 2.45 -2.04
C TYR A 33 8.82 2.72 -0.53
N GLY A 34 9.95 2.45 0.08
CA GLY A 34 10.17 2.70 1.50
C GLY A 34 9.78 1.55 2.43
N LEU A 35 9.05 0.57 1.95
CA LEU A 35 8.69 -0.58 2.78
C LEU A 35 9.95 -1.43 3.01
N SER A 36 10.45 -1.41 4.25
CA SER A 36 11.68 -2.14 4.60
C SER A 36 11.39 -3.52 5.19
N LYS A 37 10.19 -3.69 5.77
CA LYS A 37 9.83 -4.94 6.42
C LYS A 37 8.31 -5.12 6.38
N ILE A 38 7.87 -6.34 6.10
CA ILE A 38 6.48 -6.75 6.24
C ILE A 38 6.46 -8.21 6.65
N ASP A 39 5.84 -8.51 7.80
CA ASP A 39 5.76 -9.86 8.34
C ASP A 39 4.32 -10.20 8.68
N PRO A 40 3.86 -11.42 8.36
CA PRO A 40 2.52 -11.84 8.74
C PRO A 40 2.44 -12.06 10.25
N VAL A 41 1.33 -11.62 10.85
CA VAL A 41 1.03 -11.81 12.27
C VAL A 41 0.08 -13.00 12.45
N THR A 42 -0.80 -13.21 11.47
CA THR A 42 -1.80 -14.28 11.48
C THR A 42 -1.35 -15.44 10.58
N ASP A 43 -1.91 -16.63 10.84
CA ASP A 43 -1.69 -17.78 9.95
C ASP A 43 -2.39 -17.58 8.60
N GLN A 44 -3.50 -16.84 8.59
CA GLN A 44 -4.19 -16.45 7.38
C GLN A 44 -3.34 -15.37 6.68
N LEU A 45 -2.98 -15.60 5.43
CA LEU A 45 -2.06 -14.73 4.69
C LEU A 45 -2.73 -13.78 3.69
N ARG A 46 -4.05 -13.86 3.55
CA ARG A 46 -4.83 -12.97 2.67
C ARG A 46 -6.29 -12.96 3.08
N GLY A 47 -7.01 -11.94 2.61
CA GLY A 47 -8.43 -11.80 2.88
C GLY A 47 -8.71 -11.15 4.23
N VAL A 48 -9.99 -10.90 4.49
CA VAL A 48 -10.43 -10.25 5.73
C VAL A 48 -9.96 -11.05 6.95
N GLY A 49 -9.32 -10.34 7.88
CA GLY A 49 -8.77 -10.93 9.10
C GLY A 49 -7.25 -11.11 9.08
N ALA A 50 -6.62 -11.12 7.91
CA ALA A 50 -5.16 -11.20 7.83
C ALA A 50 -4.52 -9.95 8.42
N GLU A 51 -3.43 -10.12 9.19
CA GLU A 51 -2.68 -9.01 9.79
C GLU A 51 -1.20 -9.09 9.48
N TYR A 52 -0.59 -7.92 9.34
CA TYR A 52 0.84 -7.80 9.04
C TYR A 52 1.46 -6.70 9.87
N ASP A 53 2.71 -6.90 10.30
CA ASP A 53 3.54 -5.84 10.85
C ASP A 53 4.42 -5.28 9.74
N GLY A 54 4.37 -3.96 9.56
CA GLY A 54 5.13 -3.29 8.52
C GLY A 54 5.98 -2.15 9.06
N VAL A 55 7.08 -1.88 8.37
CA VAL A 55 7.95 -0.74 8.66
C VAL A 55 8.21 0.01 7.36
N MET A 56 7.77 1.27 7.32
CA MET A 56 8.04 2.18 6.20
C MET A 56 9.18 3.11 6.58
N LYS A 57 10.20 3.18 5.73
CA LYS A 57 11.31 4.13 5.89
C LYS A 57 11.16 5.23 4.84
N VAL A 58 10.60 6.35 5.26
CA VAL A 58 10.31 7.50 4.39
C VAL A 58 10.82 8.78 5.07
N GLY A 59 12.15 8.89 5.21
CA GLY A 59 12.80 9.95 5.97
C GLY A 59 12.91 9.61 7.46
N VAL A 60 12.03 8.74 7.95
CA VAL A 60 11.97 8.25 9.32
C VAL A 60 11.30 6.88 9.25
N ALA A 61 11.55 6.02 10.24
CA ALA A 61 10.92 4.70 10.30
C ALA A 61 9.52 4.81 10.92
N LEU A 62 8.50 4.41 10.16
CA LEU A 62 7.10 4.39 10.60
C LEU A 62 6.65 2.94 10.72
N LYS A 63 6.26 2.53 11.93
CA LYS A 63 5.80 1.17 12.21
C LYS A 63 4.30 1.13 12.36
N SER A 64 3.67 0.10 11.80
CA SER A 64 2.24 -0.13 12.00
C SER A 64 1.91 -1.61 11.88
N ARG A 65 0.84 -2.01 12.57
CA ARG A 65 0.19 -3.30 12.35
C ARG A 65 -1.09 -3.02 11.59
N ILE A 66 -1.23 -3.65 10.44
CA ILE A 66 -2.39 -3.45 9.58
C ILE A 66 -3.22 -4.72 9.53
N HIS A 67 -4.54 -4.54 9.48
CA HIS A 67 -5.54 -5.60 9.46
C HIS A 67 -6.38 -5.47 8.21
N CYS A 68 -6.59 -6.56 7.50
CA CYS A 68 -7.43 -6.54 6.30
C CYS A 68 -8.90 -6.42 6.71
N THR A 69 -9.52 -5.31 6.32
CA THR A 69 -10.91 -4.99 6.65
C THR A 69 -11.86 -5.17 5.46
N GLY A 70 -11.31 -5.29 4.24
CA GLY A 70 -12.12 -5.50 3.04
C GLY A 70 -11.32 -6.27 2.01
N TRP A 71 -11.98 -7.23 1.36
CA TRP A 71 -11.34 -8.04 0.34
C TRP A 71 -12.39 -8.61 -0.60
N GLU A 72 -12.22 -8.35 -1.89
CA GLU A 72 -13.05 -8.93 -2.94
C GLU A 72 -12.14 -9.31 -4.10
N GLN A 73 -12.22 -10.56 -4.54
CA GLN A 73 -11.40 -11.09 -5.64
C GLN A 73 -11.44 -10.16 -6.85
N ASP A 74 -10.26 -9.78 -7.34
CA ASP A 74 -10.06 -8.94 -8.53
C ASP A 74 -10.68 -7.54 -8.43
N ARG A 75 -11.02 -7.07 -7.23
CA ARG A 75 -11.70 -5.79 -7.07
C ARG A 75 -11.20 -4.90 -5.94
N LEU A 76 -10.96 -5.47 -4.76
CA LEU A 76 -10.73 -4.65 -3.56
C LEU A 76 -9.78 -5.33 -2.57
N ILE A 77 -8.84 -4.53 -2.07
CA ILE A 77 -8.07 -4.88 -0.86
C ILE A 77 -8.06 -3.63 0.02
N GLU A 78 -8.57 -3.76 1.25
CA GLU A 78 -8.59 -2.66 2.21
C GLU A 78 -7.88 -3.08 3.48
N MET A 79 -6.97 -2.24 3.95
CA MET A 79 -6.20 -2.47 5.16
C MET A 79 -6.36 -1.28 6.10
N THR A 80 -6.55 -1.55 7.40
CA THR A 80 -6.66 -0.52 8.42
C THR A 80 -5.69 -0.84 9.55
N SER A 81 -4.96 0.16 10.01
CA SER A 81 -4.02 -0.02 11.12
C SER A 81 -4.77 -0.29 12.43
N VAL A 82 -4.23 -1.21 13.22
CA VAL A 82 -4.72 -1.51 14.57
C VAL A 82 -3.68 -1.14 15.63
N LYS A 83 -2.47 -0.78 15.19
CA LYS A 83 -1.36 -0.43 16.07
C LYS A 83 -0.35 0.42 15.31
N GLY A 84 0.32 1.35 16.00
CA GLY A 84 1.34 2.21 15.40
C GLY A 84 0.73 3.39 14.65
N ILE A 85 1.35 3.80 13.55
CA ILE A 85 0.88 4.94 12.74
C ILE A 85 -0.51 4.63 12.19
N LYS A 86 -1.45 5.53 12.48
CA LYS A 86 -2.85 5.37 12.07
C LYS A 86 -2.97 5.56 10.57
N ASN A 87 -3.46 4.53 9.88
CA ASN A 87 -3.67 4.60 8.44
C ASN A 87 -4.75 3.63 7.97
N THR A 88 -5.36 3.99 6.85
CA THR A 88 -6.26 3.12 6.09
C THR A 88 -5.81 3.15 4.64
N GLN A 89 -5.72 2.00 4.02
CA GLN A 89 -5.34 1.86 2.62
C GLN A 89 -6.45 1.11 1.89
N ARG A 90 -6.88 1.67 0.76
CA ARG A 90 -7.87 1.03 -0.09
C ARG A 90 -7.34 0.95 -1.50
N TRP A 91 -7.18 -0.28 -1.99
CA TRP A 91 -6.70 -0.58 -3.33
C TRP A 91 -7.85 -1.17 -4.12
N THR A 92 -8.23 -0.50 -5.21
CA THR A 92 -9.32 -0.96 -6.07
C THR A 92 -8.80 -1.25 -7.46
N PHE A 93 -9.36 -2.30 -8.07
CA PHE A 93 -8.91 -2.85 -9.34
C PHE A 93 -10.05 -2.78 -10.33
N THR A 94 -9.78 -2.24 -11.52
CA THR A 94 -10.78 -2.10 -12.59
C THR A 94 -10.24 -2.70 -13.87
N ASP A 95 -11.00 -3.61 -14.47
CA ASP A 95 -10.68 -4.19 -15.76
C ASP A 95 -10.98 -3.16 -16.85
N LEU A 96 -9.96 -2.76 -17.60
CA LEU A 96 -10.10 -1.80 -18.70
C LEU A 96 -10.38 -2.47 -20.04
N GLY A 97 -10.40 -3.81 -20.07
CA GLY A 97 -10.49 -4.56 -21.34
C GLY A 97 -9.12 -4.70 -22.00
N GLU A 98 -9.02 -5.59 -22.97
CA GLU A 98 -7.79 -5.82 -23.74
C GLU A 98 -6.57 -6.15 -22.87
N GLU A 99 -6.80 -6.90 -21.79
CA GLU A 99 -5.76 -7.29 -20.85
C GLU A 99 -5.05 -6.11 -20.21
N ARG A 100 -5.79 -5.05 -19.90
CA ARG A 100 -5.30 -3.87 -19.17
C ARG A 100 -6.10 -3.66 -17.90
N THR A 101 -5.43 -3.19 -16.87
CA THR A 101 -6.03 -3.01 -15.54
C THR A 101 -5.66 -1.65 -14.99
N ARG A 102 -6.63 -0.99 -14.36
CA ARG A 102 -6.38 0.22 -13.58
C ARG A 102 -6.38 -0.13 -12.10
N VAL A 103 -5.34 0.29 -11.40
CA VAL A 103 -5.24 0.17 -9.94
C VAL A 103 -5.34 1.55 -9.34
N ASP A 104 -6.32 1.76 -8.46
CA ASP A 104 -6.49 3.00 -7.71
C ASP A 104 -6.08 2.75 -6.26
N ALA A 105 -5.30 3.66 -5.70
CA ALA A 105 -4.90 3.63 -4.30
C ALA A 105 -5.41 4.87 -3.59
N TRP A 106 -6.16 4.66 -2.51
CA TRP A 106 -6.59 5.71 -1.60
C TRP A 106 -5.98 5.40 -0.24
N ILE A 107 -5.14 6.31 0.24
CA ILE A 107 -4.42 6.10 1.50
C ILE A 107 -4.64 7.32 2.39
N GLU A 108 -5.20 7.08 3.56
CA GLU A 108 -5.36 8.12 4.58
C GLU A 108 -4.46 7.75 5.76
N TYR A 109 -3.67 8.72 6.22
CA TYR A 109 -2.84 8.51 7.41
C TYR A 109 -2.92 9.73 8.32
N THR A 110 -2.78 9.47 9.62
CA THR A 110 -2.81 10.50 10.67
C THR A 110 -1.53 10.39 11.48
N LEU A 111 -0.78 11.48 11.54
CA LEU A 111 0.44 11.54 12.33
C LEU A 111 0.11 11.90 13.78
N PRO A 112 0.98 11.51 14.74
CA PRO A 112 0.79 11.90 16.13
C PRO A 112 0.69 13.41 16.28
N GLY A 113 -0.01 13.89 17.30
CA GLY A 113 -0.10 15.32 17.60
C GLY A 113 1.18 15.85 18.22
N GLY A 114 1.28 17.19 18.28
CA GLY A 114 2.38 17.87 18.94
C GLY A 114 3.72 17.84 18.21
N PRO A 115 4.83 18.12 18.91
CA PRO A 115 6.16 18.24 18.30
C PRO A 115 6.64 16.97 17.59
N ALA A 116 6.29 15.79 18.12
CA ALA A 116 6.68 14.51 17.53
C ALA A 116 6.06 14.34 16.15
N GLY A 117 4.77 14.65 16.00
CA GLY A 117 4.08 14.57 14.73
C GLY A 117 4.62 15.56 13.70
N LYS A 118 4.96 16.77 14.15
CA LYS A 118 5.57 17.79 13.27
C LYS A 118 6.94 17.35 12.77
N ALA A 119 7.73 16.71 13.61
CA ALA A 119 9.04 16.19 13.22
C ALA A 119 8.92 15.10 12.17
N ILE A 120 7.95 14.20 12.33
CA ILE A 120 7.67 13.14 11.36
C ILE A 120 7.20 13.74 10.04
N GLU A 121 6.24 14.68 10.08
CA GLU A 121 5.73 15.36 8.89
C GLU A 121 6.86 16.02 8.10
N LYS A 122 7.76 16.72 8.79
CA LYS A 122 8.90 17.39 8.18
C LYS A 122 9.86 16.42 7.50
N ALA A 123 10.05 15.23 8.08
CA ALA A 123 10.90 14.20 7.53
C ALA A 123 10.25 13.50 6.32
N VAL A 124 8.94 13.29 6.36
CA VAL A 124 8.18 12.55 5.34
C VAL A 124 7.87 13.42 4.12
N GLN A 125 7.54 14.69 4.32
CA GLN A 125 7.09 15.61 3.27
C GLN A 125 7.96 15.61 2.00
N PRO A 126 9.31 15.69 2.08
CA PRO A 126 10.13 15.71 0.88
C PRO A 126 10.16 14.38 0.11
N VAL A 127 9.73 13.30 0.75
CA VAL A 127 9.83 11.94 0.18
C VAL A 127 8.53 11.47 -0.46
N VAL A 128 7.40 12.11 -0.16
CA VAL A 128 6.07 11.66 -0.58
C VAL A 128 5.97 11.52 -2.11
N GLU A 129 6.34 12.55 -2.84
CA GLU A 129 6.26 12.54 -4.32
C GLU A 129 7.18 11.50 -4.95
N ILE A 130 8.37 11.35 -4.39
CA ILE A 130 9.34 10.35 -4.83
C ILE A 130 8.75 8.96 -4.60
N ALA A 131 8.19 8.73 -3.41
CA ALA A 131 7.58 7.46 -3.04
C ALA A 131 6.43 7.09 -3.98
N ILE A 132 5.54 8.03 -4.28
CA ILE A 132 4.41 7.82 -5.18
C ILE A 132 4.91 7.41 -6.56
N ARG A 133 5.82 8.18 -7.13
CA ARG A 133 6.33 7.93 -8.47
C ARG A 133 7.03 6.57 -8.59
N HIS A 134 7.88 6.25 -7.63
CA HIS A 134 8.61 4.98 -7.64
C HIS A 134 7.70 3.79 -7.42
N THR A 135 6.71 3.92 -6.52
CA THR A 135 5.75 2.84 -6.27
C THR A 135 4.93 2.54 -7.52
N LYS A 136 4.41 3.55 -8.19
CA LYS A 136 3.62 3.38 -9.43
C LYS A 136 4.46 2.71 -10.53
N ALA A 137 5.67 3.22 -10.74
CA ALA A 137 6.56 2.69 -11.78
C ALA A 137 6.98 1.25 -11.49
N SER A 138 7.34 0.95 -10.25
CA SER A 138 7.77 -0.39 -9.85
C SER A 138 6.65 -1.41 -9.96
N LEU A 139 5.44 -1.02 -9.53
CA LEU A 139 4.28 -1.90 -9.59
C LEU A 139 3.98 -2.31 -11.04
N ALA A 140 3.88 -1.32 -11.93
CA ALA A 140 3.60 -1.57 -13.35
C ALA A 140 4.71 -2.42 -13.99
N ARG A 141 5.97 -2.04 -13.79
CA ARG A 141 7.11 -2.74 -14.37
C ARG A 141 7.18 -4.19 -13.91
N ASN A 142 7.02 -4.43 -12.62
CA ASN A 142 7.13 -5.78 -12.06
C ASN A 142 6.02 -6.70 -12.58
N ILE A 143 4.79 -6.20 -12.66
CA ILE A 143 3.66 -7.00 -13.14
C ILE A 143 3.78 -7.26 -14.63
N GLU A 144 4.15 -6.26 -15.42
CA GLU A 144 4.30 -6.39 -16.87
C GLU A 144 5.45 -7.33 -17.25
N ALA A 145 6.41 -7.52 -16.35
CA ALA A 145 7.54 -8.41 -16.57
C ALA A 145 7.28 -9.87 -16.14
N LEU A 146 6.12 -10.17 -15.56
CA LEU A 146 5.78 -11.52 -15.11
C LEU A 146 5.58 -12.49 -16.30
#